data_52a17ee4e656716361836c566d0b5381
#
_entry.id   52a17ee4e656716361836c566d0b5381
#
_cell.length_a   1.000
_cell.length_b   1.000
_cell.length_c   1.000
_cell.angle_alpha   90.00
_cell.angle_beta   90.00
_cell.angle_gamma   90.00
#
_symmetry.space_group_name_H-M   'P 1'
#
loop_
_entity.id
_entity.type
_entity.pdbx_description
1 polymer ?
#
loop_
_entity_poly.entity_id
_entity_poly.type
_entity_poly.pdbx_seq_one_letter_code
_entity_poly.pdbx_strand_id
1 'polypeptide(L)'
;ADWLVGMNASRALAIATSSANNSIGRVQTPTLAMICTRFKENRNFVSVPYWQLHITLTQGEAHRQFIHTEEFKDKAAAEAAFSNIGTGSQATVTRLERKRVFRQPPLLYDLTSLQKDCNTHYDLTAEKTLSIAQSLYEKKLISYPRTGSRHIPEDVMRIIPSLLEKITSIPDFKAYGESFDLSDLNTRCVDGTKVTDHHALIITGIIPNELSEAESAVYTLIAGRMLESFSPPCEKEQLTMECTCEGMVFRSRSSSVIHPGWCDVFSRREERDGDEPEGKVGMAVFAERETLPVMGRGLVQKKTLPKPLYTEATLLGAMETCGKDITDEEAKEAVKDAGIGTPATRAAIIATLFKRDYIERSGKSIRPTEKGLYLFEAVKDMQVADVEMTGCWEKALAQIEGHTLDTETFMRSIRDYTHKATDEILRLEFPLPKSRSFTCPKCKCGHVIIRGKAAKCDKEGCGLMVFRRFLNKELTDQHLEQLFSSGSTRLIKGFKGKKGISFDAMVAFDESFNLKLVFPKPKGGKGN
;
A
#
# COMPACT_ATOMS: atom_id res chain seq x y z
N ALA A 1 17.04 -20.11 -12.00
CA ALA A 1 15.65 -20.18 -12.43
C ALA A 1 15.12 -18.79 -12.83
N ASP A 2 14.99 -17.84 -11.91
CA ASP A 2 14.42 -16.49 -12.13
C ASP A 2 15.08 -15.72 -13.28
N TRP A 3 16.41 -15.75 -13.34
CA TRP A 3 17.17 -15.10 -14.40
C TRP A 3 16.85 -15.69 -15.77
N LEU A 4 16.77 -17.01 -15.88
CA LEU A 4 16.50 -17.72 -17.12
C LEU A 4 15.12 -17.33 -17.69
N VAL A 5 14.08 -17.42 -16.87
CA VAL A 5 12.71 -17.05 -17.26
C VAL A 5 12.59 -15.55 -17.52
N GLY A 6 13.06 -14.72 -16.59
CA GLY A 6 12.92 -13.27 -16.68
C GLY A 6 13.61 -12.67 -17.91
N MET A 7 14.81 -13.13 -18.24
CA MET A 7 15.56 -12.66 -19.41
C MET A 7 14.90 -13.09 -20.73
N ASN A 8 14.55 -14.37 -20.87
CA ASN A 8 13.97 -14.87 -22.11
C ASN A 8 12.56 -14.33 -22.34
N ALA A 9 11.71 -14.36 -21.33
CA ALA A 9 10.36 -13.81 -21.41
C ALA A 9 10.37 -12.28 -21.69
N SER A 10 11.26 -11.52 -21.06
CA SER A 10 11.39 -10.08 -21.34
C SER A 10 11.90 -9.80 -22.76
N ARG A 11 12.81 -10.61 -23.30
CA ARG A 11 13.28 -10.49 -24.68
C ARG A 11 12.18 -10.84 -25.67
N ALA A 12 11.44 -11.92 -25.44
CA ALA A 12 10.28 -12.28 -26.25
C ALA A 12 9.24 -11.15 -26.25
N LEU A 13 8.95 -10.57 -25.09
CA LEU A 13 8.04 -9.44 -24.97
C LEU A 13 8.56 -8.19 -25.71
N ALA A 14 9.85 -7.91 -25.62
CA ALA A 14 10.46 -6.79 -26.34
C ALA A 14 10.34 -6.95 -27.86
N ILE A 15 10.47 -8.18 -28.37
CA ILE A 15 10.27 -8.51 -29.79
C ILE A 15 8.79 -8.36 -30.17
N ALA A 16 7.89 -9.00 -29.42
CA ALA A 16 6.44 -8.99 -29.68
C ALA A 16 5.84 -7.57 -29.63
N THR A 17 6.35 -6.71 -28.75
CA THR A 17 5.88 -5.33 -28.57
C THR A 17 6.71 -4.29 -29.32
N SER A 18 7.78 -4.69 -30.01
CA SER A 18 8.77 -3.77 -30.63
C SER A 18 9.29 -2.70 -29.65
N SER A 19 9.38 -3.02 -28.35
CA SER A 19 9.77 -2.09 -27.29
C SER A 19 10.74 -2.73 -26.30
N ALA A 20 11.99 -2.26 -26.30
CA ALA A 20 13.04 -2.74 -25.39
C ALA A 20 12.79 -2.42 -23.90
N ASN A 21 11.82 -1.56 -23.59
CA ASN A 21 11.50 -1.13 -22.23
C ASN A 21 10.48 -2.04 -21.53
N ASN A 22 10.04 -3.13 -22.15
CA ASN A 22 9.09 -4.05 -21.56
C ASN A 22 9.83 -5.18 -20.86
N SER A 23 9.34 -5.60 -19.72
CA SER A 23 9.86 -6.72 -18.95
C SER A 23 8.74 -7.49 -18.24
N ILE A 24 8.98 -8.77 -18.08
CA ILE A 24 8.14 -9.73 -17.35
C ILE A 24 9.03 -10.45 -16.34
N GLY A 25 8.47 -10.90 -15.24
CA GLY A 25 9.20 -11.69 -14.26
C GLY A 25 8.26 -12.29 -13.22
N ARG A 26 8.69 -13.39 -12.61
CA ARG A 26 7.93 -14.21 -11.67
C ARG A 26 7.28 -13.42 -10.51
N VAL A 27 7.92 -12.36 -10.03
CA VAL A 27 7.36 -11.51 -8.97
C VAL A 27 6.79 -10.20 -9.52
N GLN A 28 7.45 -9.62 -10.53
CA GLN A 28 7.05 -8.36 -11.13
C GLN A 28 5.66 -8.44 -11.78
N THR A 29 5.40 -9.52 -12.53
CA THR A 29 4.14 -9.67 -13.29
C THR A 29 2.94 -9.93 -12.39
N PRO A 30 2.99 -10.82 -11.39
CA PRO A 30 1.90 -10.97 -10.42
C PRO A 30 1.65 -9.69 -9.61
N THR A 31 2.70 -8.95 -9.25
CA THR A 31 2.54 -7.65 -8.57
C THR A 31 1.78 -6.65 -9.45
N LEU A 32 2.09 -6.58 -10.75
CA LEU A 32 1.32 -5.76 -11.69
C LEU A 32 -0.12 -6.27 -11.82
N ALA A 33 -0.32 -7.58 -11.87
CA ALA A 33 -1.64 -8.20 -11.95
C ALA A 33 -2.52 -7.83 -10.75
N MET A 34 -1.99 -7.85 -9.53
CA MET A 34 -2.70 -7.40 -8.32
C MET A 34 -3.18 -5.94 -8.46
N ILE A 35 -2.31 -5.04 -8.93
CA ILE A 35 -2.64 -3.62 -9.09
C ILE A 35 -3.72 -3.43 -10.15
N CYS A 36 -3.58 -4.10 -11.31
CA CYS A 36 -4.53 -3.99 -12.41
C CYS A 36 -5.90 -4.56 -12.05
N THR A 37 -5.94 -5.72 -11.40
CA THR A 37 -7.18 -6.35 -10.93
C THR A 37 -7.90 -5.46 -9.93
N ARG A 38 -7.20 -4.95 -8.90
CA ARG A 38 -7.77 -4.03 -7.93
C ARG A 38 -8.31 -2.75 -8.57
N PHE A 39 -7.59 -2.20 -9.54
CA PHE A 39 -8.01 -1.02 -10.29
C PHE A 39 -9.29 -1.29 -11.09
N LYS A 40 -9.39 -2.44 -11.76
CA LYS A 40 -10.58 -2.83 -12.51
C LYS A 40 -11.78 -3.08 -11.60
N GLU A 41 -11.58 -3.79 -10.49
CA GLU A 41 -12.61 -4.00 -9.46
C GLU A 41 -13.13 -2.67 -8.94
N ASN A 42 -12.23 -1.75 -8.59
CA ASN A 42 -12.60 -0.43 -8.08
C ASN A 42 -13.35 0.41 -9.12
N ARG A 43 -12.87 0.44 -10.37
CA ARG A 43 -13.45 1.22 -11.46
C ARG A 43 -14.82 0.70 -11.89
N ASN A 44 -14.99 -0.61 -11.92
CA ASN A 44 -16.21 -1.26 -12.38
C ASN A 44 -17.22 -1.51 -11.24
N PHE A 45 -16.87 -1.10 -10.03
CA PHE A 45 -17.72 -1.29 -8.87
C PHE A 45 -19.01 -0.48 -9.00
N VAL A 46 -20.14 -1.16 -8.82
CA VAL A 46 -21.45 -0.56 -8.77
C VAL A 46 -21.86 -0.40 -7.31
N SER A 47 -21.95 0.83 -6.85
CA SER A 47 -22.37 1.13 -5.49
C SER A 47 -23.87 0.85 -5.30
N VAL A 48 -24.20 0.02 -4.34
CA VAL A 48 -25.58 -0.36 -4.00
C VAL A 48 -25.98 0.34 -2.70
N PRO A 49 -27.13 1.03 -2.66
CA PRO A 49 -27.64 1.61 -1.43
C PRO A 49 -28.16 0.51 -0.50
N TYR A 50 -28.03 0.73 0.79
CA TYR A 50 -28.65 -0.04 1.85
C TYR A 50 -29.06 0.89 3.00
N TRP A 51 -29.95 0.43 3.87
CA TRP A 51 -30.48 1.26 4.96
C TRP A 51 -30.17 0.59 6.29
N GLN A 52 -29.78 1.40 7.25
CA GLN A 52 -29.48 1.01 8.62
C GLN A 52 -30.45 1.70 9.57
N LEU A 53 -31.20 0.92 10.35
CA LEU A 53 -32.15 1.41 11.33
C LEU A 53 -31.47 1.58 12.68
N HIS A 54 -31.71 2.69 13.34
CA HIS A 54 -31.14 3.03 14.64
C HIS A 54 -32.24 3.38 15.62
N ILE A 55 -32.06 3.01 16.89
CA ILE A 55 -32.85 3.48 18.02
C ILE A 55 -31.94 4.08 19.08
N THR A 56 -32.45 5.03 19.84
CA THR A 56 -31.76 5.62 20.98
C THR A 56 -32.57 5.35 22.24
N LEU A 57 -31.96 4.70 23.20
CA LEU A 57 -32.51 4.48 24.54
C LEU A 57 -31.85 5.46 25.51
N THR A 58 -32.62 5.89 26.51
CA THR A 58 -32.18 6.90 27.50
C THR A 58 -32.53 6.48 28.90
N GLN A 59 -31.64 6.75 29.85
CA GLN A 59 -31.84 6.57 31.27
C GLN A 59 -31.32 7.83 31.99
N GLY A 60 -32.21 8.66 32.47
CA GLY A 60 -31.86 9.98 32.96
C GLY A 60 -31.26 10.86 31.87
N GLU A 61 -30.09 11.42 32.07
CA GLU A 61 -29.36 12.23 31.08
C GLU A 61 -28.49 11.39 30.15
N ALA A 62 -28.23 10.14 30.51
CA ALA A 62 -27.38 9.26 29.71
C ALA A 62 -28.19 8.60 28.58
N HIS A 63 -27.61 8.56 27.38
CA HIS A 63 -28.23 7.96 26.20
C HIS A 63 -27.30 6.99 25.49
N ARG A 64 -27.89 6.01 24.80
CA ARG A 64 -27.14 5.04 24.01
C ARG A 64 -27.87 4.71 22.72
N GLN A 65 -27.11 4.74 21.61
CA GLN A 65 -27.62 4.35 20.31
C GLN A 65 -27.40 2.85 20.07
N PHE A 66 -28.43 2.22 19.52
CA PHE A 66 -28.44 0.84 19.08
C PHE A 66 -28.72 0.78 17.59
N ILE A 67 -28.07 -0.14 16.88
CA ILE A 67 -28.18 -0.33 15.44
C ILE A 67 -28.85 -1.67 15.21
N HIS A 68 -29.82 -1.73 14.30
CA HIS A 68 -30.45 -2.98 13.88
C HIS A 68 -29.39 -3.96 13.35
N THR A 69 -29.46 -5.21 13.73
CA THR A 69 -28.45 -6.20 13.40
C THR A 69 -28.39 -6.57 11.92
N GLU A 70 -29.46 -6.35 11.20
CA GLU A 70 -29.56 -6.61 9.77
C GLU A 70 -29.65 -5.31 8.97
N GLU A 71 -29.08 -5.30 7.77
CA GLU A 71 -29.15 -4.19 6.84
C GLU A 71 -30.30 -4.40 5.85
N PHE A 72 -31.10 -3.35 5.62
CA PHE A 72 -32.17 -3.41 4.63
C PHE A 72 -31.61 -3.09 3.25
N LYS A 73 -31.83 -4.00 2.30
CA LYS A 73 -31.45 -3.79 0.90
C LYS A 73 -32.57 -3.12 0.09
N ASP A 74 -33.79 -3.15 0.61
CA ASP A 74 -34.96 -2.51 0.02
C ASP A 74 -35.42 -1.33 0.87
N LYS A 75 -35.71 -0.21 0.20
CA LYS A 75 -36.14 1.03 0.85
C LYS A 75 -37.51 0.90 1.51
N ALA A 76 -38.48 0.27 0.84
CA ALA A 76 -39.82 0.13 1.35
C ALA A 76 -39.86 -0.75 2.62
N ALA A 77 -39.10 -1.82 2.63
CA ALA A 77 -38.92 -2.66 3.83
C ALA A 77 -38.30 -1.88 4.99
N ALA A 78 -37.27 -1.05 4.70
CA ALA A 78 -36.63 -0.21 5.70
C ALA A 78 -37.58 0.86 6.27
N GLU A 79 -38.39 1.50 5.42
CA GLU A 79 -39.41 2.49 5.81
C GLU A 79 -40.55 1.84 6.61
N ALA A 80 -40.98 0.64 6.25
CA ALA A 80 -41.96 -0.13 7.01
C ALA A 80 -41.45 -0.47 8.41
N ALA A 81 -40.22 -1.00 8.52
CA ALA A 81 -39.57 -1.28 9.79
C ALA A 81 -39.40 -0.02 10.66
N PHE A 82 -38.97 1.07 10.06
CA PHE A 82 -38.88 2.37 10.72
C PHE A 82 -40.23 2.86 11.24
N SER A 83 -41.31 2.67 10.46
CA SER A 83 -42.66 3.11 10.84
C SER A 83 -43.25 2.31 11.99
N ASN A 84 -42.89 1.02 12.11
CA ASN A 84 -43.35 0.15 13.19
C ASN A 84 -42.80 0.59 14.56
N ILE A 85 -41.63 1.27 14.60
CA ILE A 85 -41.09 1.78 15.85
C ILE A 85 -41.65 3.19 16.08
N GLY A 86 -42.55 3.34 17.04
CA GLY A 86 -43.09 4.62 17.47
C GLY A 86 -42.19 5.34 18.49
N THR A 87 -42.37 6.66 18.62
CA THR A 87 -41.88 7.39 19.79
C THR A 87 -42.60 6.84 21.01
N GLY A 88 -41.89 6.25 21.97
CA GLY A 88 -42.49 5.57 23.12
C GLY A 88 -42.62 4.05 22.99
N SER A 89 -42.29 3.45 21.84
CA SER A 89 -42.08 1.99 21.74
C SER A 89 -41.11 1.54 22.83
N GLN A 90 -41.36 0.34 23.38
CA GLN A 90 -40.53 -0.22 24.44
C GLN A 90 -39.45 -1.13 23.86
N ALA A 91 -38.23 -0.92 24.29
CA ALA A 91 -37.11 -1.79 23.97
C ALA A 91 -36.63 -2.52 25.25
N THR A 92 -36.57 -3.84 25.20
CA THR A 92 -36.09 -4.66 26.31
C THR A 92 -34.66 -5.11 26.07
N VAL A 93 -33.77 -4.86 26.97
CA VAL A 93 -32.36 -5.32 26.90
C VAL A 93 -32.33 -6.83 27.11
N THR A 94 -31.89 -7.54 26.09
CA THR A 94 -31.88 -9.01 26.05
C THR A 94 -30.52 -9.62 26.37
N ARG A 95 -29.45 -8.84 26.19
CA ARG A 95 -28.07 -9.27 26.45
C ARG A 95 -27.20 -8.10 26.87
N LEU A 96 -26.40 -8.34 27.90
CA LEU A 96 -25.32 -7.46 28.35
C LEU A 96 -24.06 -8.30 28.51
N GLU A 97 -23.07 -8.06 27.65
CA GLU A 97 -21.80 -8.77 27.71
C GLU A 97 -20.65 -7.80 27.90
N ARG A 98 -19.85 -8.01 28.95
CA ARG A 98 -18.60 -7.31 29.18
C ARG A 98 -17.45 -8.30 28.99
N LYS A 99 -16.51 -7.92 28.14
CA LYS A 99 -15.34 -8.75 27.84
C LYS A 99 -14.07 -7.93 27.95
N ARG A 100 -13.12 -8.44 28.73
CA ARG A 100 -11.76 -7.91 28.70
C ARG A 100 -11.01 -8.49 27.50
N VAL A 101 -10.42 -7.61 26.71
CA VAL A 101 -9.65 -7.95 25.52
C VAL A 101 -8.25 -7.39 25.68
N PHE A 102 -7.26 -8.27 25.53
CA PHE A 102 -5.85 -7.90 25.59
C PHE A 102 -5.30 -7.84 24.16
N ARG A 103 -4.94 -6.64 23.75
CA ARG A 103 -4.28 -6.43 22.48
C ARG A 103 -2.76 -6.53 22.69
N GLN A 104 -2.18 -7.58 22.11
CA GLN A 104 -0.75 -7.83 22.24
C GLN A 104 0.08 -6.73 21.56
N PRO A 105 1.25 -6.40 22.12
CA PRO A 105 2.19 -5.49 21.47
C PRO A 105 2.56 -5.98 20.08
N PRO A 106 2.85 -5.08 19.14
CA PRO A 106 3.39 -5.48 17.84
C PRO A 106 4.76 -6.14 18.01
N LEU A 107 5.13 -7.01 17.08
CA LEU A 107 6.50 -7.51 17.00
C LEU A 107 7.44 -6.39 16.51
N LEU A 108 8.73 -6.55 16.71
CA LEU A 108 9.77 -5.69 16.17
C LEU A 108 9.64 -5.52 14.65
N TYR A 109 10.29 -4.52 14.10
CA TYR A 109 10.28 -4.33 12.66
C TYR A 109 11.18 -5.35 11.94
N ASP A 110 10.63 -5.92 10.86
CA ASP A 110 11.39 -6.31 9.68
C ASP A 110 11.41 -5.15 8.67
N LEU A 111 12.08 -5.32 7.53
CA LEU A 111 12.12 -4.28 6.50
C LEU A 111 10.73 -3.96 5.95
N THR A 112 9.90 -4.96 5.70
CA THR A 112 8.57 -4.76 5.09
C THR A 112 7.64 -3.98 6.01
N SER A 113 7.57 -4.32 7.28
CA SER A 113 6.73 -3.61 8.26
C SER A 113 7.23 -2.18 8.50
N LEU A 114 8.54 -1.95 8.52
CA LEU A 114 9.10 -0.59 8.57
C LEU A 114 8.70 0.23 7.33
N GLN A 115 8.82 -0.34 6.13
CA GLN A 115 8.41 0.33 4.89
C GLN A 115 6.92 0.68 4.87
N LYS A 116 6.06 -0.21 5.39
CA LYS A 116 4.61 0.03 5.51
C LYS A 116 4.31 1.21 6.42
N ASP A 117 4.93 1.27 7.58
CA ASP A 117 4.71 2.34 8.53
C ASP A 117 5.32 3.67 8.07
N CYS A 118 6.50 3.66 7.47
CA CYS A 118 7.10 4.83 6.84
C CYS A 118 6.22 5.40 5.72
N ASN A 119 5.61 4.54 4.89
CA ASN A 119 4.70 4.98 3.84
C ASN A 119 3.41 5.56 4.42
N THR A 120 2.86 4.91 5.45
CA THR A 120 1.59 5.33 6.08
C THR A 120 1.72 6.68 6.78
N HIS A 121 2.80 6.89 7.56
CA HIS A 121 2.96 8.04 8.43
C HIS A 121 3.71 9.22 7.80
N TYR A 122 4.68 8.92 6.92
CA TYR A 122 5.59 9.92 6.36
C TYR A 122 5.56 9.99 4.83
N ASP A 123 4.69 9.22 4.18
CA ASP A 123 4.58 9.14 2.71
C ASP A 123 5.91 8.77 2.01
N LEU A 124 6.79 8.09 2.75
CA LEU A 124 8.05 7.60 2.21
C LEU A 124 7.81 6.36 1.34
N THR A 125 8.50 6.31 0.20
CA THR A 125 8.46 5.11 -0.65
C THR A 125 9.24 3.97 -0.01
N ALA A 126 8.90 2.74 -0.36
CA ALA A 126 9.62 1.56 0.11
C ALA A 126 11.13 1.62 -0.23
N GLU A 127 11.48 2.10 -1.44
CA GLU A 127 12.86 2.30 -1.88
C GLU A 127 13.57 3.37 -1.04
N LYS A 128 12.90 4.51 -0.78
CA LYS A 128 13.46 5.59 0.02
C LYS A 128 13.68 5.16 1.46
N THR A 129 12.71 4.43 2.04
CA THR A 129 12.82 3.87 3.40
C THR A 129 14.02 2.94 3.51
N LEU A 130 14.21 2.03 2.54
CA LEU A 130 15.39 1.15 2.52
C LEU A 130 16.69 1.95 2.43
N SER A 131 16.75 2.98 1.56
CA SER A 131 17.94 3.84 1.42
C SER A 131 18.28 4.56 2.73
N ILE A 132 17.25 5.05 3.46
CA ILE A 132 17.44 5.72 4.76
C ILE A 132 17.88 4.73 5.82
N ALA A 133 17.23 3.56 5.90
CA ALA A 133 17.62 2.51 6.84
C ALA A 133 19.06 2.02 6.59
N GLN A 134 19.48 1.93 5.32
CA GLN A 134 20.85 1.60 4.96
C GLN A 134 21.83 2.68 5.45
N SER A 135 21.50 3.96 5.30
CA SER A 135 22.30 5.08 5.84
C SER A 135 22.43 5.02 7.37
N LEU A 136 21.32 4.75 8.08
CA LEU A 136 21.33 4.60 9.54
C LEU A 136 22.19 3.42 9.99
N TYR A 137 22.17 2.30 9.26
CA TYR A 137 23.02 1.14 9.52
C TYR A 137 24.50 1.48 9.30
N GLU A 138 24.86 2.15 8.21
CA GLU A 138 26.24 2.58 7.93
C GLU A 138 26.78 3.55 8.99
N LYS A 139 25.90 4.39 9.56
CA LYS A 139 26.17 5.21 10.75
C LYS A 139 26.22 4.40 12.05
N LYS A 140 26.00 3.09 12.01
CA LYS A 140 25.96 2.18 13.17
C LYS A 140 24.86 2.51 14.18
N LEU A 141 23.77 3.11 13.75
CA LEU A 141 22.64 3.51 14.62
C LEU A 141 21.59 2.42 14.78
N ILE A 142 21.45 1.54 13.78
CA ILE A 142 20.51 0.42 13.78
C ILE A 142 21.19 -0.89 13.34
N SER A 143 20.55 -2.04 13.59
CA SER A 143 20.94 -3.34 13.05
C SER A 143 20.73 -3.41 11.54
N TYR A 144 21.19 -4.49 10.89
CA TYR A 144 21.15 -4.66 9.44
C TYR A 144 19.71 -4.57 8.89
N PRO A 145 19.41 -3.66 7.93
CA PRO A 145 18.04 -3.33 7.58
C PRO A 145 17.35 -4.36 6.66
N ARG A 146 18.10 -5.20 5.95
CA ARG A 146 17.50 -6.19 5.02
C ARG A 146 17.19 -7.50 5.73
N THR A 147 16.34 -7.42 6.74
CA THR A 147 15.88 -8.59 7.50
C THR A 147 14.41 -8.87 7.23
N GLY A 148 14.06 -10.16 7.20
CA GLY A 148 12.67 -10.63 7.18
C GLY A 148 12.18 -11.07 8.56
N SER A 149 13.07 -11.12 9.56
CA SER A 149 12.70 -11.52 10.91
C SER A 149 12.14 -10.34 11.72
N ARG A 150 11.14 -10.63 12.52
CA ARG A 150 10.52 -9.72 13.51
C ARG A 150 10.87 -10.13 14.94
N HIS A 151 11.83 -11.04 15.08
CA HIS A 151 12.26 -11.63 16.36
C HIS A 151 13.74 -11.39 16.59
N ILE A 152 14.13 -11.46 17.87
CA ILE A 152 15.52 -11.45 18.31
C ILE A 152 15.82 -12.75 19.05
N PRO A 153 17.08 -13.23 19.02
CA PRO A 153 17.49 -14.37 19.83
C PRO A 153 17.73 -13.96 21.30
N GLU A 154 17.85 -14.95 22.17
CA GLU A 154 17.95 -14.78 23.63
C GLU A 154 19.23 -14.06 24.07
N ASP A 155 20.32 -14.16 23.31
CA ASP A 155 21.58 -13.45 23.58
C ASP A 155 21.43 -11.93 23.35
N VAL A 156 20.68 -11.53 22.32
CA VAL A 156 20.35 -10.12 22.06
C VAL A 156 19.41 -9.56 23.13
N MET A 157 18.52 -10.37 23.71
CA MET A 157 17.64 -9.93 24.81
C MET A 157 18.42 -9.36 26.00
N ARG A 158 19.63 -9.84 26.25
CA ARG A 158 20.46 -9.37 27.40
C ARG A 158 20.80 -7.88 27.33
N ILE A 159 20.88 -7.30 26.14
CA ILE A 159 21.20 -5.88 25.94
C ILE A 159 19.95 -4.99 25.84
N ILE A 160 18.78 -5.58 25.62
CA ILE A 160 17.55 -4.83 25.39
C ILE A 160 17.21 -3.86 26.55
N PRO A 161 17.27 -4.24 27.85
CA PRO A 161 16.94 -3.29 28.92
C PRO A 161 17.77 -2.00 28.85
N SER A 162 19.07 -2.12 28.58
CA SER A 162 19.94 -0.94 28.45
C SER A 162 19.63 -0.08 27.20
N LEU A 163 19.15 -0.70 26.13
CA LEU A 163 18.72 0.01 24.94
C LEU A 163 17.39 0.76 25.19
N LEU A 164 16.44 0.11 25.86
CA LEU A 164 15.15 0.71 26.23
C LEU A 164 15.34 1.91 27.16
N GLU A 165 16.22 1.83 28.15
CA GLU A 165 16.60 2.94 29.02
C GLU A 165 17.08 4.16 28.21
N LYS A 166 17.90 3.93 27.19
CA LYS A 166 18.36 5.01 26.29
C LYS A 166 17.21 5.58 25.46
N ILE A 167 16.29 4.74 24.96
CA ILE A 167 15.14 5.17 24.19
C ILE A 167 14.22 6.05 25.05
N THR A 168 13.95 5.66 26.30
CA THR A 168 13.11 6.45 27.21
C THR A 168 13.72 7.81 27.56
N SER A 169 15.02 8.02 27.36
CA SER A 169 15.67 9.32 27.49
C SER A 169 15.50 10.25 26.29
N ILE A 170 15.04 9.73 25.14
CA ILE A 170 14.72 10.53 23.94
C ILE A 170 13.49 11.40 24.22
N PRO A 171 13.51 12.69 23.85
CA PRO A 171 12.38 13.62 24.16
C PRO A 171 11.01 13.08 23.76
N ASP A 172 10.91 12.43 22.60
CA ASP A 172 9.65 11.88 22.04
C ASP A 172 9.05 10.76 22.90
N PHE A 173 9.87 10.07 23.70
CA PHE A 173 9.46 8.91 24.51
C PHE A 173 9.58 9.14 26.02
N LYS A 174 10.05 10.32 26.43
CA LYS A 174 10.32 10.62 27.84
C LYS A 174 9.08 10.47 28.73
N ALA A 175 7.95 10.99 28.28
CA ALA A 175 6.70 10.90 29.05
C ALA A 175 6.25 9.44 29.25
N TYR A 176 6.39 8.60 28.25
CA TYR A 176 6.11 7.17 28.38
C TYR A 176 7.13 6.48 29.29
N GLY A 177 8.40 6.84 29.15
CA GLY A 177 9.52 6.27 29.91
C GLY A 177 9.41 6.47 31.43
N GLU A 178 8.75 7.54 31.89
CA GLU A 178 8.54 7.80 33.33
C GLU A 178 7.67 6.73 34.01
N SER A 179 6.81 6.06 33.27
CA SER A 179 5.92 4.99 33.76
C SER A 179 6.32 3.59 33.27
N PHE A 180 7.36 3.47 32.45
CA PHE A 180 7.75 2.21 31.82
C PHE A 180 8.59 1.34 32.78
N ASP A 181 8.11 0.13 33.08
CA ASP A 181 8.80 -0.81 33.94
C ASP A 181 9.78 -1.70 33.17
N LEU A 182 11.07 -1.43 33.34
CA LEU A 182 12.15 -2.22 32.74
C LEU A 182 12.32 -3.62 33.35
N SER A 183 11.67 -3.91 34.49
CA SER A 183 11.77 -5.21 35.17
C SER A 183 10.72 -6.23 34.65
N ASP A 184 9.65 -5.76 34.00
CA ASP A 184 8.55 -6.59 33.46
C ASP A 184 8.38 -6.37 31.97
N LEU A 185 9.33 -6.86 31.18
CA LEU A 185 9.34 -6.72 29.73
C LEU A 185 8.55 -7.84 29.05
N ASN A 186 7.74 -7.47 28.07
CA ASN A 186 7.11 -8.43 27.18
C ASN A 186 8.15 -9.13 26.29
N THR A 187 8.21 -10.46 26.34
CA THR A 187 9.22 -11.25 25.62
C THR A 187 8.71 -11.94 24.37
N ARG A 188 7.50 -11.59 23.89
CA ARG A 188 6.88 -12.24 22.72
C ARG A 188 7.72 -12.18 21.45
N CYS A 189 8.54 -11.15 21.27
CA CYS A 189 9.46 -11.00 20.14
C CYS A 189 10.82 -11.69 20.35
N VAL A 190 11.04 -12.41 21.46
CA VAL A 190 12.26 -13.15 21.75
C VAL A 190 12.05 -14.61 21.38
N ASP A 191 12.60 -15.03 20.26
CA ASP A 191 12.50 -16.41 19.76
C ASP A 191 13.58 -16.64 18.70
N GLY A 192 14.71 -17.22 19.10
CA GLY A 192 15.84 -17.48 18.21
C GLY A 192 15.50 -18.42 17.06
N THR A 193 14.47 -19.28 17.20
CA THR A 193 14.06 -20.22 16.12
C THR A 193 13.37 -19.53 14.95
N LYS A 194 12.85 -18.31 15.17
CA LYS A 194 12.20 -17.48 14.14
C LYS A 194 13.13 -16.42 13.56
N VAL A 195 14.39 -16.44 13.94
CA VAL A 195 15.42 -15.61 13.34
C VAL A 195 16.00 -16.37 12.15
N THR A 196 15.92 -15.75 10.96
CA THR A 196 16.53 -16.29 9.75
C THR A 196 18.00 -15.84 9.63
N ASP A 197 18.40 -15.17 8.56
CA ASP A 197 19.77 -14.69 8.35
C ASP A 197 20.17 -13.57 9.32
N HIS A 198 19.21 -12.70 9.67
CA HIS A 198 19.40 -11.54 10.55
C HIS A 198 18.18 -11.38 11.48
N HIS A 199 18.45 -10.96 12.72
CA HIS A 199 17.37 -10.63 13.66
C HIS A 199 16.63 -9.34 13.25
N ALA A 200 15.53 -9.05 13.93
CA ALA A 200 14.72 -7.86 13.74
C ALA A 200 15.52 -6.55 13.81
N LEU A 201 14.93 -5.48 13.30
CA LEU A 201 15.49 -4.13 13.40
C LEU A 201 15.43 -3.62 14.83
N ILE A 202 16.59 -3.27 15.37
CA ILE A 202 16.79 -2.64 16.68
C ILE A 202 17.79 -1.49 16.57
N ILE A 203 17.74 -0.54 17.51
CA ILE A 203 18.81 0.44 17.65
C ILE A 203 20.05 -0.21 18.29
N THR A 204 21.22 0.39 18.07
CA THR A 204 22.49 -0.09 18.65
C THR A 204 22.83 0.56 19.99
N GLY A 205 22.03 1.55 20.40
CA GLY A 205 22.31 2.32 21.62
C GLY A 205 23.30 3.47 21.43
N ILE A 206 23.76 3.73 20.22
CA ILE A 206 24.44 4.98 19.87
C ILE A 206 23.37 6.04 19.66
N ILE A 207 23.43 7.14 20.44
CA ILE A 207 22.52 8.27 20.29
C ILE A 207 23.00 9.11 19.10
N PRO A 208 22.15 9.35 18.10
CA PRO A 208 22.53 10.15 16.95
C PRO A 208 22.69 11.63 17.34
N ASN A 209 23.77 12.28 16.87
CA ASN A 209 23.98 13.70 17.10
C ASN A 209 23.30 14.57 16.04
N GLU A 210 23.34 14.14 14.77
CA GLU A 210 22.75 14.87 13.64
C GLU A 210 22.11 13.86 12.68
N LEU A 211 20.80 13.99 12.49
CA LEU A 211 20.02 13.26 11.50
C LEU A 211 19.25 14.23 10.62
N SER A 212 19.10 13.91 9.35
CA SER A 212 18.11 14.58 8.52
C SER A 212 16.70 14.28 9.04
N GLU A 213 15.72 15.10 8.71
CA GLU A 213 14.32 14.91 9.10
C GLU A 213 13.82 13.49 8.76
N ALA A 214 14.13 12.99 7.56
CA ALA A 214 13.74 11.66 7.13
C ALA A 214 14.48 10.53 7.89
N GLU A 215 15.75 10.70 8.22
CA GLU A 215 16.50 9.75 9.04
C GLU A 215 15.98 9.75 10.48
N SER A 216 15.68 10.91 11.04
CA SER A 216 15.08 11.04 12.36
C SER A 216 13.73 10.33 12.42
N ALA A 217 12.86 10.54 11.44
CA ALA A 217 11.56 9.87 11.36
C ALA A 217 11.69 8.35 11.35
N VAL A 218 12.59 7.79 10.54
CA VAL A 218 12.81 6.33 10.46
C VAL A 218 13.43 5.79 11.76
N TYR A 219 14.41 6.50 12.33
CA TYR A 219 15.04 6.11 13.60
C TYR A 219 14.02 6.11 14.74
N THR A 220 13.19 7.16 14.86
CA THR A 220 12.13 7.28 15.87
C THR A 220 11.10 6.15 15.73
N LEU A 221 10.73 5.76 14.50
CA LEU A 221 9.84 4.59 14.32
C LEU A 221 10.48 3.31 14.84
N ILE A 222 11.77 3.05 14.57
CA ILE A 222 12.44 1.83 15.03
C ILE A 222 12.56 1.85 16.55
N ALA A 223 12.99 2.95 17.14
CA ALA A 223 13.12 3.12 18.58
C ALA A 223 11.76 2.95 19.29
N GLY A 224 10.73 3.64 18.81
CA GLY A 224 9.38 3.53 19.38
C GLY A 224 8.79 2.14 19.23
N ARG A 225 9.02 1.45 18.09
CA ARG A 225 8.60 0.05 17.91
C ARG A 225 9.29 -0.88 18.92
N MET A 226 10.54 -0.63 19.27
CA MET A 226 11.19 -1.38 20.35
C MET A 226 10.46 -1.17 21.67
N LEU A 227 10.13 0.07 22.05
CA LEU A 227 9.34 0.32 23.25
C LEU A 227 7.98 -0.37 23.19
N GLU A 228 7.25 -0.24 22.08
CA GLU A 228 5.97 -0.94 21.89
C GLU A 228 6.10 -2.45 22.08
N SER A 229 7.11 -3.08 21.45
CA SER A 229 7.27 -4.54 21.42
C SER A 229 7.55 -5.14 22.79
N PHE A 230 8.25 -4.40 23.67
CA PHE A 230 8.60 -4.82 25.01
C PHE A 230 7.64 -4.30 26.10
N SER A 231 6.63 -3.53 25.73
CA SER A 231 5.61 -2.99 26.63
C SER A 231 4.51 -4.01 26.94
N PRO A 232 3.75 -3.79 28.03
CA PRO A 232 2.61 -4.64 28.36
C PRO A 232 1.50 -4.53 27.30
N PRO A 233 0.62 -5.54 27.20
CA PRO A 233 -0.54 -5.49 26.33
C PRO A 233 -1.47 -4.31 26.65
N CYS A 234 -2.15 -3.80 25.63
CA CYS A 234 -3.25 -2.87 25.82
C CYS A 234 -4.49 -3.64 26.29
N GLU A 235 -5.01 -3.28 27.46
CA GLU A 235 -6.24 -3.87 28.03
C GLU A 235 -7.42 -2.97 27.73
N LYS A 236 -8.43 -3.55 27.06
CA LYS A 236 -9.69 -2.87 26.74
C LYS A 236 -10.87 -3.63 27.35
N GLU A 237 -11.87 -2.91 27.83
CA GLU A 237 -13.18 -3.47 28.09
C GLU A 237 -14.08 -3.26 26.86
N GLN A 238 -14.56 -4.34 26.30
CA GLN A 238 -15.59 -4.31 25.25
C GLN A 238 -16.95 -4.58 25.89
N LEU A 239 -17.90 -3.68 25.64
CA LEU A 239 -19.27 -3.77 26.09
C LEU A 239 -20.16 -3.99 24.86
N THR A 240 -20.84 -5.13 24.81
CA THR A 240 -21.86 -5.44 23.83
C THR A 240 -23.21 -5.50 24.51
N MET A 241 -24.16 -4.74 24.00
CA MET A 241 -25.55 -4.75 24.48
C MET A 241 -26.47 -5.08 23.30
N GLU A 242 -27.47 -5.92 23.55
CA GLU A 242 -28.55 -6.20 22.60
C GLU A 242 -29.88 -5.86 23.25
N CYS A 243 -30.80 -5.33 22.48
CA CYS A 243 -32.16 -5.10 22.89
C CYS A 243 -33.13 -5.51 21.78
N THR A 244 -34.34 -5.88 22.17
CA THR A 244 -35.42 -6.19 21.24
C THR A 244 -36.49 -5.11 21.33
N CYS A 245 -36.87 -4.56 20.18
CA CYS A 245 -37.94 -3.58 20.03
C CYS A 245 -38.80 -3.96 18.82
N GLU A 246 -40.14 -4.07 19.02
CA GLU A 246 -41.09 -4.46 17.98
C GLU A 246 -40.65 -5.73 17.20
N GLY A 247 -40.13 -6.73 17.94
CA GLY A 247 -39.65 -7.98 17.36
C GLY A 247 -38.30 -7.94 16.62
N MET A 248 -37.68 -6.74 16.52
CA MET A 248 -36.38 -6.54 15.87
C MET A 248 -35.26 -6.48 16.89
N VAL A 249 -34.09 -7.02 16.55
CA VAL A 249 -32.91 -7.04 17.41
C VAL A 249 -31.96 -5.88 17.04
N PHE A 250 -31.60 -5.10 18.06
CA PHE A 250 -30.67 -4.00 17.93
C PHE A 250 -29.47 -4.24 18.81
N ARG A 251 -28.30 -3.83 18.32
CA ARG A 251 -27.00 -4.01 19.02
C ARG A 251 -26.28 -2.69 19.17
N SER A 252 -25.67 -2.51 20.32
CA SER A 252 -24.73 -1.45 20.60
C SER A 252 -23.41 -2.05 21.07
N ARG A 253 -22.30 -1.58 20.52
CA ARG A 253 -20.96 -1.95 20.96
C ARG A 253 -20.21 -0.70 21.36
N SER A 254 -19.38 -0.82 22.37
CA SER A 254 -18.41 0.21 22.75
C SER A 254 -17.17 -0.43 23.33
N SER A 255 -16.06 0.23 23.19
CA SER A 255 -14.78 -0.19 23.75
C SER A 255 -14.20 0.95 24.59
N SER A 256 -13.66 0.64 25.74
CA SER A 256 -12.95 1.58 26.61
C SER A 256 -11.58 1.02 26.96
N VAL A 257 -10.56 1.85 26.94
CA VAL A 257 -9.20 1.47 27.33
C VAL A 257 -9.13 1.48 28.86
N ILE A 258 -8.75 0.35 29.47
CA ILE A 258 -8.48 0.23 30.90
C ILE A 258 -7.01 0.55 31.19
N HIS A 259 -6.11 -0.13 30.43
CA HIS A 259 -4.68 0.11 30.49
C HIS A 259 -4.15 0.26 29.04
N PRO A 260 -3.61 1.42 28.68
CA PRO A 260 -3.18 1.67 27.30
C PRO A 260 -1.98 0.80 26.90
N GLY A 261 -1.10 0.42 27.83
CA GLY A 261 0.07 -0.38 27.55
C GLY A 261 0.89 0.20 26.39
N TRP A 262 1.29 -0.64 25.43
CA TRP A 262 2.09 -0.24 24.28
C TRP A 262 1.44 0.83 23.38
N CYS A 263 0.11 0.97 23.40
CA CYS A 263 -0.60 1.96 22.56
C CYS A 263 -0.26 3.42 22.95
N ASP A 264 0.28 3.65 24.13
CA ASP A 264 0.60 4.99 24.63
C ASP A 264 2.01 5.46 24.23
N VAL A 265 2.86 4.57 23.70
CA VAL A 265 4.26 4.88 23.30
C VAL A 265 4.33 6.07 22.36
N PHE A 266 3.49 6.11 21.34
CA PHE A 266 3.41 7.20 20.39
C PHE A 266 2.29 8.19 20.69
N SER A 267 1.58 8.05 21.83
CA SER A 267 0.36 8.81 22.16
C SER A 267 -0.67 8.82 21.02
N ARG A 268 -0.58 7.82 20.13
CA ARG A 268 -1.49 7.66 19.01
C ARG A 268 -2.75 6.99 19.52
N ARG A 269 -3.77 7.77 19.82
CA ARG A 269 -5.13 7.22 19.93
C ARG A 269 -5.45 6.57 18.60
N GLU A 270 -5.50 5.24 18.61
CA GLU A 270 -5.66 4.49 17.37
C GLU A 270 -7.06 4.68 16.80
N GLU A 271 -7.12 5.40 15.69
CA GLU A 271 -8.22 5.35 14.72
C GLU A 271 -8.23 4.03 13.91
N ARG A 272 -7.39 3.03 14.28
CA ARG A 272 -7.14 1.82 13.46
C ARG A 272 -8.06 0.64 13.75
N ASP A 273 -8.83 0.63 14.80
CA ASP A 273 -9.90 -0.35 14.99
C ASP A 273 -11.17 0.20 14.33
N GLY A 274 -11.25 0.07 13.01
CA GLY A 274 -12.21 0.73 12.13
C GLY A 274 -13.68 0.35 12.28
N ASP A 275 -14.10 -0.35 13.33
CA ASP A 275 -15.48 -0.83 13.44
C ASP A 275 -16.14 -0.62 14.82
N GLU A 276 -15.43 -0.16 15.84
CA GLU A 276 -16.07 0.08 17.15
C GLU A 276 -15.89 1.55 17.57
N PRO A 277 -16.98 2.32 17.67
CA PRO A 277 -16.88 3.66 18.25
C PRO A 277 -16.34 3.55 19.67
N GLU A 278 -15.23 4.27 19.97
CA GLU A 278 -14.80 4.44 21.35
C GLU A 278 -16.01 4.93 22.16
N GLY A 279 -16.33 4.20 23.23
CA GLY A 279 -17.40 4.60 24.13
C GLY A 279 -17.13 6.01 24.62
N LYS A 280 -17.94 6.98 24.18
CA LYS A 280 -17.86 8.32 24.75
C LYS A 280 -18.11 8.18 26.26
N VAL A 281 -17.25 8.79 27.07
CA VAL A 281 -17.46 8.91 28.52
C VAL A 281 -18.88 9.43 28.75
N GLY A 282 -19.72 8.67 29.47
CA GLY A 282 -21.12 9.03 29.70
C GLY A 282 -22.16 8.22 28.92
N MET A 283 -21.77 7.23 28.10
CA MET A 283 -22.75 6.32 27.49
C MET A 283 -23.48 5.50 28.56
N ALA A 284 -24.84 5.48 28.50
CA ALA A 284 -25.66 4.69 29.39
C ALA A 284 -25.32 3.19 29.28
N VAL A 285 -25.29 2.51 30.43
CA VAL A 285 -25.19 1.05 30.52
C VAL A 285 -26.48 0.57 31.21
N PHE A 286 -27.29 -0.14 30.47
CA PHE A 286 -28.59 -0.64 30.93
C PHE A 286 -28.44 -2.06 31.48
N ALA A 287 -29.30 -2.45 32.40
CA ALA A 287 -29.30 -3.80 32.98
C ALA A 287 -29.97 -4.81 31.99
N GLU A 288 -29.58 -6.07 32.09
CA GLU A 288 -30.31 -7.14 31.40
C GLU A 288 -31.77 -7.18 31.89
N ARG A 289 -32.68 -7.42 30.95
CA ARG A 289 -34.15 -7.41 31.14
C ARG A 289 -34.74 -6.05 31.47
N GLU A 290 -33.97 -5.00 31.47
CA GLU A 290 -34.47 -3.64 31.63
C GLU A 290 -35.25 -3.25 30.36
N THR A 291 -36.44 -2.65 30.55
CA THR A 291 -37.28 -2.17 29.47
C THR A 291 -37.30 -0.66 29.51
N LEU A 292 -36.93 -0.04 28.40
CA LEU A 292 -36.74 1.40 28.26
C LEU A 292 -37.51 1.94 27.06
N PRO A 293 -38.06 3.17 27.16
CA PRO A 293 -38.70 3.80 26.02
C PRO A 293 -37.68 4.20 24.94
N VAL A 294 -38.07 4.03 23.69
CA VAL A 294 -37.33 4.55 22.55
C VAL A 294 -37.54 6.07 22.47
N MET A 295 -36.49 6.82 22.77
CA MET A 295 -36.52 8.28 22.75
C MET A 295 -36.13 8.88 21.41
N GLY A 296 -35.42 8.12 20.60
CA GLY A 296 -35.03 8.53 19.25
C GLY A 296 -34.97 7.34 18.30
N ARG A 297 -35.28 7.59 17.05
CA ARG A 297 -35.13 6.62 15.96
C ARG A 297 -34.58 7.28 14.72
N GLY A 298 -33.86 6.55 13.91
CA GLY A 298 -33.28 7.07 12.67
C GLY A 298 -33.14 5.98 11.62
N LEU A 299 -33.38 6.34 10.37
CA LEU A 299 -33.13 5.51 9.23
C LEU A 299 -32.05 6.17 8.37
N VAL A 300 -30.87 5.55 8.30
CA VAL A 300 -29.71 6.11 7.60
C VAL A 300 -29.45 5.32 6.32
N GLN A 301 -29.50 6.01 5.18
CA GLN A 301 -29.09 5.43 3.91
C GLN A 301 -27.57 5.44 3.82
N LYS A 302 -26.98 4.28 3.59
CA LYS A 302 -25.57 4.06 3.29
C LYS A 302 -25.41 3.50 1.88
N LYS A 303 -24.17 3.44 1.41
CA LYS A 303 -23.84 2.83 0.12
C LYS A 303 -22.62 1.94 0.30
N THR A 304 -22.62 0.83 -0.40
CA THR A 304 -21.41 -0.01 -0.49
C THR A 304 -20.29 0.78 -1.15
N LEU A 305 -19.06 0.58 -0.68
CA LEU A 305 -17.86 1.24 -1.20
C LEU A 305 -16.95 0.20 -1.88
N PRO A 306 -16.26 0.58 -2.97
CA PRO A 306 -15.29 -0.29 -3.59
C PRO A 306 -14.08 -0.48 -2.68
N LYS A 307 -13.39 -1.62 -2.82
CA LYS A 307 -12.08 -1.79 -2.20
C LYS A 307 -11.17 -0.64 -2.67
N PRO A 308 -10.44 0.04 -1.76
CA PRO A 308 -9.56 1.15 -2.14
C PRO A 308 -8.42 0.66 -3.04
N LEU A 309 -7.89 1.56 -3.86
CA LEU A 309 -6.68 1.31 -4.62
C LEU A 309 -5.50 1.08 -3.67
N TYR A 310 -4.51 0.33 -4.13
CA TYR A 310 -3.31 0.11 -3.31
C TYR A 310 -2.52 1.40 -3.09
N THR A 311 -2.02 1.57 -1.87
CA THR A 311 -0.85 2.41 -1.55
C THR A 311 0.40 1.52 -1.59
N GLU A 312 1.62 2.07 -1.47
CA GLU A 312 2.79 1.19 -1.34
C GLU A 312 2.71 0.30 -0.10
N ALA A 313 2.23 0.84 1.03
CA ALA A 313 2.06 0.08 2.26
C ALA A 313 1.09 -1.11 2.09
N THR A 314 -0.08 -0.88 1.50
CA THR A 314 -1.08 -1.94 1.30
C THR A 314 -0.68 -2.92 0.20
N LEU A 315 0.08 -2.48 -0.81
CA LEU A 315 0.66 -3.35 -1.84
C LEU A 315 1.72 -4.27 -1.25
N LEU A 316 2.64 -3.75 -0.43
CA LEU A 316 3.61 -4.58 0.29
C LEU A 316 2.92 -5.62 1.17
N GLY A 317 1.84 -5.24 1.87
CA GLY A 317 1.02 -6.19 2.63
C GLY A 317 0.36 -7.25 1.75
N ALA A 318 -0.15 -6.88 0.58
CA ALA A 318 -0.73 -7.82 -0.37
C ALA A 318 0.33 -8.80 -0.93
N MET A 319 1.52 -8.31 -1.27
CA MET A 319 2.65 -9.16 -1.70
C MET A 319 3.08 -10.15 -0.61
N GLU A 320 3.03 -9.73 0.66
CA GLU A 320 3.39 -10.56 1.82
C GLU A 320 2.36 -11.65 2.09
N THR A 321 1.08 -11.40 1.85
CA THR A 321 -0.03 -12.29 2.23
C THR A 321 -0.73 -12.96 1.06
N CYS A 322 -0.26 -12.76 -0.17
CA CYS A 322 -0.91 -13.29 -1.39
C CYS A 322 -1.00 -14.81 -1.43
N GLY A 323 -0.16 -15.53 -0.69
CA GLY A 323 -0.22 -16.99 -0.57
C GLY A 323 -1.56 -17.51 -0.01
N LYS A 324 -2.36 -16.66 0.64
CA LYS A 324 -3.68 -17.06 1.17
C LYS A 324 -4.69 -17.44 0.07
N ASP A 325 -4.51 -16.90 -1.13
CA ASP A 325 -5.40 -17.12 -2.27
C ASP A 325 -4.95 -18.31 -3.14
N ILE A 326 -3.84 -18.96 -2.81
CA ILE A 326 -3.33 -20.15 -3.51
C ILE A 326 -4.20 -21.38 -3.16
N THR A 327 -4.59 -22.13 -4.17
CA THR A 327 -5.45 -23.32 -4.04
C THR A 327 -4.69 -24.59 -3.69
N ASP A 328 -3.45 -24.73 -4.16
CA ASP A 328 -2.56 -25.84 -3.78
C ASP A 328 -2.06 -25.64 -2.36
N GLU A 329 -2.45 -26.51 -1.42
CA GLU A 329 -2.14 -26.36 0.00
C GLU A 329 -0.62 -26.44 0.30
N GLU A 330 0.16 -27.22 -0.46
CA GLU A 330 1.62 -27.32 -0.27
C GLU A 330 2.33 -26.08 -0.83
N ALA A 331 1.89 -25.58 -1.99
CA ALA A 331 2.38 -24.32 -2.55
C ALA A 331 1.99 -23.13 -1.67
N LYS A 332 0.80 -23.15 -1.08
CA LYS A 332 0.32 -22.17 -0.12
C LYS A 332 1.17 -22.16 1.15
N GLU A 333 1.47 -23.33 1.71
CA GLU A 333 2.34 -23.43 2.88
C GLU A 333 3.76 -22.93 2.58
N ALA A 334 4.30 -23.21 1.39
CA ALA A 334 5.63 -22.76 0.97
C ALA A 334 5.78 -21.22 0.88
N VAL A 335 4.69 -20.49 0.64
CA VAL A 335 4.70 -19.01 0.59
C VAL A 335 3.95 -18.34 1.74
N LYS A 336 3.44 -19.12 2.69
CA LYS A 336 2.60 -18.65 3.79
C LYS A 336 3.24 -17.51 4.59
N ASP A 337 4.53 -17.62 4.84
CA ASP A 337 5.29 -16.65 5.63
C ASP A 337 6.14 -15.70 4.77
N ALA A 338 6.35 -16.02 3.49
CA ALA A 338 7.21 -15.24 2.59
C ALA A 338 6.44 -14.37 1.58
N GLY A 339 5.26 -14.83 1.12
CA GLY A 339 4.52 -14.18 0.03
C GLY A 339 5.30 -14.21 -1.29
N ILE A 340 5.08 -13.20 -2.16
CA ILE A 340 5.87 -13.01 -3.37
C ILE A 340 6.96 -11.96 -3.16
N GLY A 341 8.17 -12.30 -3.61
CA GLY A 341 9.37 -11.50 -3.36
C GLY A 341 9.79 -11.51 -1.89
N THR A 342 11.07 -11.33 -1.65
CA THR A 342 11.60 -11.21 -0.31
C THR A 342 11.46 -9.78 0.22
N PRO A 343 11.52 -9.53 1.53
CA PRO A 343 11.54 -8.18 2.09
C PRO A 343 12.58 -7.27 1.41
N ALA A 344 13.75 -7.82 1.08
CA ALA A 344 14.83 -7.07 0.42
C ALA A 344 14.53 -6.70 -1.05
N THR A 345 13.67 -7.43 -1.75
CA THR A 345 13.43 -7.28 -3.19
C THR A 345 12.13 -6.58 -3.54
N ARG A 346 11.10 -6.60 -2.67
CA ARG A 346 9.77 -6.02 -2.94
C ARG A 346 9.85 -4.56 -3.35
N ALA A 347 10.63 -3.75 -2.64
CA ALA A 347 10.82 -2.33 -2.96
C ALA A 347 11.39 -2.12 -4.38
N ALA A 348 12.41 -2.90 -4.76
CA ALA A 348 13.02 -2.82 -6.09
C ALA A 348 12.05 -3.26 -7.20
N ILE A 349 11.17 -4.21 -6.93
CA ILE A 349 10.13 -4.65 -7.87
C ILE A 349 9.11 -3.54 -8.08
N ILE A 350 8.59 -2.92 -7.02
CA ILE A 350 7.67 -1.78 -7.12
C ILE A 350 8.34 -0.62 -7.87
N ALA A 351 9.58 -0.27 -7.54
CA ALA A 351 10.35 0.76 -8.22
C ALA A 351 10.54 0.43 -9.72
N THR A 352 10.73 -0.85 -10.06
CA THR A 352 10.84 -1.31 -11.45
C THR A 352 9.54 -1.12 -12.21
N LEU A 353 8.38 -1.40 -11.60
CA LEU A 353 7.07 -1.15 -12.22
C LEU A 353 6.87 0.34 -12.54
N PHE A 354 7.26 1.25 -11.64
CA PHE A 354 7.26 2.69 -11.89
C PHE A 354 8.24 3.07 -13.01
N LYS A 355 9.49 2.59 -12.94
CA LYS A 355 10.53 2.87 -13.94
C LYS A 355 10.19 2.40 -15.34
N ARG A 356 9.41 1.30 -15.45
CA ARG A 356 8.93 0.74 -16.72
C ARG A 356 7.66 1.42 -17.21
N ASP A 357 7.13 2.37 -16.44
CA ASP A 357 5.89 3.08 -16.75
C ASP A 357 4.67 2.14 -16.85
N TYR A 358 4.65 1.10 -16.01
CA TYR A 358 3.48 0.21 -15.88
C TYR A 358 2.49 0.71 -14.85
N ILE A 359 2.97 1.45 -13.86
CA ILE A 359 2.17 2.04 -12.78
C ILE A 359 2.56 3.50 -12.57
N GLU A 360 1.63 4.26 -12.03
CA GLU A 360 1.83 5.67 -11.67
C GLU A 360 1.18 6.00 -10.33
N ARG A 361 1.59 7.11 -9.73
CA ARG A 361 0.99 7.61 -8.49
C ARG A 361 -0.22 8.48 -8.78
N SER A 362 -1.27 8.29 -7.99
CA SER A 362 -2.45 9.16 -7.95
C SER A 362 -2.70 9.57 -6.49
N GLY A 363 -2.07 10.66 -6.04
CA GLY A 363 -1.94 10.97 -4.62
C GLY A 363 -1.14 9.87 -3.91
N LYS A 364 -1.65 9.36 -2.79
CA LYS A 364 -1.04 8.22 -2.07
C LYS A 364 -1.30 6.86 -2.74
N SER A 365 -2.27 6.79 -3.66
CA SER A 365 -2.64 5.53 -4.31
C SER A 365 -1.78 5.24 -5.54
N ILE A 366 -1.68 3.96 -5.86
CA ILE A 366 -1.03 3.43 -7.06
C ILE A 366 -2.13 3.01 -8.04
N ARG A 367 -1.97 3.41 -9.30
CA ARG A 367 -2.84 2.94 -10.39
C ARG A 367 -2.01 2.44 -11.57
N PRO A 368 -2.52 1.51 -12.36
CA PRO A 368 -1.85 1.12 -13.58
C PRO A 368 -1.95 2.23 -14.62
N THR A 369 -0.90 2.37 -15.44
CA THR A 369 -0.94 3.15 -16.66
C THR A 369 -1.68 2.40 -17.78
N GLU A 370 -1.98 3.05 -18.90
CA GLU A 370 -2.50 2.36 -20.10
C GLU A 370 -1.55 1.24 -20.53
N LYS A 371 -0.24 1.48 -20.47
CA LYS A 371 0.79 0.49 -20.79
C LYS A 371 0.75 -0.71 -19.82
N GLY A 372 0.59 -0.45 -18.53
CA GLY A 372 0.48 -1.50 -17.52
C GLY A 372 -0.78 -2.34 -17.67
N LEU A 373 -1.94 -1.71 -17.89
CA LEU A 373 -3.19 -2.41 -18.18
C LEU A 373 -3.08 -3.28 -19.43
N TYR A 374 -2.43 -2.75 -20.45
CA TYR A 374 -2.22 -3.40 -21.71
C TYR A 374 -1.36 -4.66 -21.57
N LEU A 375 -0.22 -4.54 -20.89
CA LEU A 375 0.62 -5.69 -20.58
C LEU A 375 -0.15 -6.73 -19.77
N PHE A 376 -0.88 -6.30 -18.74
CA PHE A 376 -1.69 -7.19 -17.91
C PHE A 376 -2.71 -7.97 -18.74
N GLU A 377 -3.48 -7.30 -19.61
CA GLU A 377 -4.47 -7.98 -20.45
C GLU A 377 -3.85 -9.05 -21.36
N ALA A 378 -2.64 -8.78 -21.85
CA ALA A 378 -1.94 -9.72 -22.71
C ALA A 378 -1.42 -10.97 -21.99
N VAL A 379 -1.05 -10.82 -20.69
CA VAL A 379 -0.37 -11.90 -19.95
C VAL A 379 -1.19 -12.47 -18.79
N LYS A 380 -2.39 -11.96 -18.51
CA LYS A 380 -3.20 -12.31 -17.33
C LYS A 380 -3.55 -13.81 -17.22
N ASP A 381 -3.67 -14.48 -18.38
CA ASP A 381 -4.01 -15.89 -18.46
C ASP A 381 -2.75 -16.79 -18.54
N MET A 382 -1.56 -16.19 -18.46
CA MET A 382 -0.29 -16.92 -18.43
C MET A 382 0.15 -17.21 -17.00
N GLN A 383 0.79 -18.34 -16.77
CA GLN A 383 1.32 -18.74 -15.46
C GLN A 383 2.27 -17.69 -14.84
N VAL A 384 3.00 -16.91 -15.66
CA VAL A 384 3.90 -15.85 -15.17
C VAL A 384 3.16 -14.71 -14.46
N ALA A 385 1.87 -14.56 -14.67
CA ALA A 385 1.02 -13.58 -14.00
C ALA A 385 0.40 -14.12 -12.69
N ASP A 386 0.52 -15.43 -12.46
CA ASP A 386 -0.07 -16.11 -11.32
C ASP A 386 0.91 -16.18 -10.13
N VAL A 387 0.37 -15.92 -8.94
CA VAL A 387 1.10 -16.07 -7.67
C VAL A 387 1.40 -17.55 -7.38
N GLU A 388 0.52 -18.46 -7.82
CA GLU A 388 0.63 -19.90 -7.59
C GLU A 388 1.92 -20.48 -8.16
N MET A 389 2.38 -19.97 -9.33
CA MET A 389 3.67 -20.36 -9.89
C MET A 389 4.83 -20.09 -8.91
N THR A 390 4.79 -18.97 -8.19
CA THR A 390 5.80 -18.67 -7.17
C THR A 390 5.75 -19.69 -6.04
N GLY A 391 4.55 -20.05 -5.57
CA GLY A 391 4.37 -21.09 -4.56
C GLY A 391 4.94 -22.44 -4.97
N CYS A 392 4.64 -22.86 -6.20
CA CYS A 392 5.17 -24.11 -6.75
C CYS A 392 6.71 -24.12 -6.81
N TRP A 393 7.33 -22.99 -7.13
CA TRP A 393 8.79 -22.91 -7.19
C TRP A 393 9.42 -22.89 -5.79
N GLU A 394 8.86 -22.16 -4.84
CA GLU A 394 9.37 -22.17 -3.46
C GLU A 394 9.23 -23.57 -2.82
N LYS A 395 8.11 -24.26 -3.09
CA LYS A 395 7.94 -25.67 -2.71
C LYS A 395 9.05 -26.55 -3.31
N ALA A 396 9.31 -26.44 -4.61
CA ALA A 396 10.36 -27.22 -5.27
C ALA A 396 11.76 -26.89 -4.71
N LEU A 397 12.04 -25.62 -4.38
CA LEU A 397 13.30 -25.22 -3.76
C LEU A 397 13.44 -25.81 -2.35
N ALA A 398 12.38 -25.81 -1.54
CA ALA A 398 12.38 -26.47 -0.24
C ALA A 398 12.60 -27.99 -0.35
N GLN A 399 12.06 -28.63 -1.38
CA GLN A 399 12.29 -30.05 -1.66
C GLN A 399 13.74 -30.34 -2.08
N ILE A 400 14.40 -29.42 -2.80
CA ILE A 400 15.83 -29.52 -3.13
C ILE A 400 16.67 -29.39 -1.87
N GLU A 401 16.36 -28.43 -0.99
CA GLU A 401 17.03 -28.24 0.29
C GLU A 401 16.88 -29.49 1.19
N GLY A 402 15.67 -30.08 1.22
CA GLY A 402 15.38 -31.35 1.91
C GLY A 402 15.89 -32.60 1.20
N HIS A 403 16.64 -32.49 0.08
CA HIS A 403 17.16 -33.60 -0.72
C HIS A 403 16.08 -34.58 -1.25
N THR A 404 14.85 -34.15 -1.40
CA THR A 404 13.73 -34.94 -1.93
C THR A 404 13.47 -34.68 -3.42
N LEU A 405 14.00 -33.59 -3.97
CA LEU A 405 13.96 -33.24 -5.38
C LEU A 405 15.37 -33.00 -5.91
N ASP A 406 15.67 -33.59 -7.08
CA ASP A 406 16.95 -33.35 -7.76
C ASP A 406 16.97 -31.99 -8.45
N THR A 407 18.10 -31.26 -8.32
CA THR A 407 18.31 -29.93 -8.90
C THR A 407 18.18 -29.93 -10.43
N GLU A 408 18.68 -30.97 -11.11
CA GLU A 408 18.63 -31.04 -12.57
C GLU A 408 17.18 -31.25 -13.06
N THR A 409 16.40 -32.04 -12.33
CA THR A 409 14.97 -32.24 -12.60
C THR A 409 14.21 -30.91 -12.48
N PHE A 410 14.46 -30.13 -11.43
CA PHE A 410 13.90 -28.78 -11.28
C PHE A 410 14.36 -27.86 -12.43
N MET A 411 15.65 -27.80 -12.73
CA MET A 411 16.16 -26.95 -13.80
C MET A 411 15.67 -27.35 -15.19
N ARG A 412 15.36 -28.62 -15.42
CA ARG A 412 14.71 -29.08 -16.65
C ARG A 412 13.30 -28.51 -16.76
N SER A 413 12.50 -28.62 -15.73
CA SER A 413 11.15 -28.03 -15.71
C SER A 413 11.16 -26.51 -15.93
N ILE A 414 12.17 -25.80 -15.41
CA ILE A 414 12.36 -24.38 -15.64
C ILE A 414 12.71 -24.06 -17.10
N ARG A 415 13.56 -24.87 -17.73
CA ARG A 415 13.89 -24.71 -19.17
C ARG A 415 12.64 -24.94 -20.03
N ASP A 416 11.90 -26.01 -19.78
CA ASP A 416 10.68 -26.34 -20.51
C ASP A 416 9.63 -25.23 -20.36
N TYR A 417 9.43 -24.75 -19.12
CA TYR A 417 8.57 -23.59 -18.86
C TYR A 417 9.06 -22.32 -19.59
N THR A 418 10.37 -22.07 -19.60
CA THR A 418 10.94 -20.90 -20.28
C THR A 418 10.66 -20.93 -21.78
N HIS A 419 10.83 -22.09 -22.43
CA HIS A 419 10.50 -22.28 -23.84
C HIS A 419 9.01 -22.05 -24.10
N LYS A 420 8.14 -22.69 -23.32
CA LYS A 420 6.69 -22.53 -23.44
C LYS A 420 6.27 -21.06 -23.30
N ALA A 421 6.68 -20.39 -22.22
CA ALA A 421 6.34 -19.00 -21.98
C ALA A 421 6.88 -18.05 -23.05
N THR A 422 8.10 -18.31 -23.57
CA THR A 422 8.69 -17.54 -24.66
C THR A 422 7.87 -17.67 -25.94
N ASP A 423 7.48 -18.89 -26.31
CA ASP A 423 6.66 -19.16 -27.50
C ASP A 423 5.27 -18.56 -27.38
N GLU A 424 4.64 -18.66 -26.20
CA GLU A 424 3.34 -18.03 -25.92
C GLU A 424 3.42 -16.51 -26.11
N ILE A 425 4.43 -15.84 -25.52
CA ILE A 425 4.63 -14.39 -25.61
C ILE A 425 4.87 -13.95 -27.07
N LEU A 426 5.66 -14.69 -27.84
CA LEU A 426 5.92 -14.36 -29.24
C LEU A 426 4.69 -14.47 -30.12
N ARG A 427 3.71 -15.31 -29.77
CA ARG A 427 2.42 -15.45 -30.46
C ARG A 427 1.38 -14.44 -30.04
N LEU A 428 1.59 -13.72 -28.91
CA LEU A 428 0.66 -12.68 -28.47
C LEU A 428 0.60 -11.56 -29.51
N GLU A 429 -0.59 -11.34 -30.03
CA GLU A 429 -0.88 -10.12 -30.75
C GLU A 429 -1.03 -9.00 -29.73
N PHE A 430 0.04 -8.28 -29.48
CA PHE A 430 -0.06 -7.02 -28.78
C PHE A 430 -0.69 -6.01 -29.75
N PRO A 431 -1.98 -5.64 -29.60
CA PRO A 431 -2.47 -4.48 -30.29
C PRO A 431 -1.51 -3.37 -29.86
N LEU A 432 -0.69 -2.88 -30.77
CA LEU A 432 0.17 -1.73 -30.49
C LEU A 432 -0.73 -0.69 -29.82
N PRO A 433 -0.38 -0.15 -28.63
CA PRO A 433 -1.09 1.03 -28.15
C PRO A 433 -1.13 1.94 -29.36
N LYS A 434 -2.34 2.37 -29.80
CA LYS A 434 -2.47 3.24 -30.97
C LYS A 434 -1.41 4.29 -30.74
N SER A 435 -0.27 4.16 -31.45
CA SER A 435 0.85 5.07 -31.30
C SER A 435 0.19 6.40 -31.44
N ARG A 436 0.17 7.22 -30.37
CA ARG A 436 -0.50 8.52 -30.43
C ARG A 436 0.15 9.22 -31.60
N SER A 437 -0.44 9.06 -32.77
CA SER A 437 0.05 9.60 -34.00
C SER A 437 -0.61 10.94 -34.19
N PHE A 438 0.16 11.97 -34.20
CA PHE A 438 -0.30 13.33 -34.44
C PHE A 438 -0.03 13.66 -35.91
N THR A 439 -0.95 14.36 -36.56
CA THR A 439 -0.68 14.91 -37.87
C THR A 439 0.59 15.77 -37.80
N CYS A 440 1.52 15.51 -38.67
CA CYS A 440 2.81 16.21 -38.65
C CYS A 440 2.60 17.71 -38.87
N PRO A 441 3.01 18.59 -37.93
CA PRO A 441 2.80 20.03 -38.10
C PRO A 441 3.62 20.61 -39.27
N LYS A 442 4.72 19.97 -39.66
CA LYS A 442 5.59 20.41 -40.72
C LYS A 442 5.06 20.04 -42.12
N CYS A 443 4.80 18.78 -42.38
CA CYS A 443 4.37 18.33 -43.71
C CYS A 443 2.86 18.18 -43.86
N LYS A 444 2.09 18.21 -42.80
CA LYS A 444 0.63 18.11 -42.71
C LYS A 444 0.01 16.83 -43.32
N CYS A 445 0.84 15.91 -43.82
CA CYS A 445 0.40 14.71 -44.55
C CYS A 445 1.00 13.40 -43.99
N GLY A 446 2.07 13.49 -43.16
CA GLY A 446 2.60 12.37 -42.39
C GLY A 446 2.12 12.41 -40.93
N HIS A 447 2.45 11.36 -40.17
CA HIS A 447 2.13 11.26 -38.77
C HIS A 447 3.40 11.28 -37.92
N VAL A 448 3.35 12.01 -36.82
CA VAL A 448 4.44 12.00 -35.83
C VAL A 448 4.23 10.85 -34.86
N ILE A 449 5.19 9.95 -34.83
CA ILE A 449 5.21 8.80 -33.92
C ILE A 449 6.16 9.14 -32.75
N ILE A 450 5.64 9.13 -31.53
CA ILE A 450 6.41 9.35 -30.30
C ILE A 450 7.09 8.03 -29.92
N ARG A 451 8.42 8.01 -29.86
CA ARG A 451 9.23 6.87 -29.41
C ARG A 451 10.09 7.26 -28.20
N GLY A 452 10.72 6.29 -27.55
CA GLY A 452 11.43 6.46 -26.27
C GLY A 452 12.30 7.73 -26.15
N LYS A 453 13.17 8.04 -27.14
CA LYS A 453 14.09 9.19 -27.07
C LYS A 453 13.68 10.40 -27.95
N ALA A 454 12.79 10.20 -28.91
CA ALA A 454 12.39 11.22 -29.84
C ALA A 454 11.01 10.95 -30.46
N ALA A 455 10.35 12.00 -30.93
CA ALA A 455 9.20 11.95 -31.79
C ALA A 455 9.61 12.26 -33.21
N LYS A 456 9.24 11.43 -34.21
CA LYS A 456 9.65 11.55 -35.62
C LYS A 456 8.45 11.40 -36.55
N CYS A 457 8.42 12.22 -37.61
CA CYS A 457 7.46 12.02 -38.68
C CYS A 457 7.79 10.72 -39.49
N ASP A 458 6.75 9.95 -39.80
CA ASP A 458 6.84 8.71 -40.59
C ASP A 458 7.01 8.94 -42.08
N LYS A 459 6.67 10.13 -42.57
CA LYS A 459 6.78 10.47 -44.00
C LYS A 459 8.24 10.66 -44.42
N GLU A 460 8.63 9.89 -45.41
CA GLU A 460 9.94 10.03 -46.03
C GLU A 460 10.14 11.43 -46.60
N GLY A 461 11.33 12.02 -46.37
CA GLY A 461 11.66 13.38 -46.78
C GLY A 461 11.16 14.52 -45.88
N CYS A 462 10.28 14.29 -44.92
CA CYS A 462 9.81 15.34 -44.03
C CYS A 462 10.89 15.85 -43.05
N GLY A 463 11.65 14.93 -42.47
CA GLY A 463 12.77 15.25 -41.55
C GLY A 463 12.38 15.87 -40.22
N LEU A 464 11.08 15.98 -39.86
CA LEU A 464 10.69 16.45 -38.53
C LEU A 464 11.13 15.43 -37.47
N MET A 465 11.96 15.88 -36.53
CA MET A 465 12.39 15.09 -35.38
C MET A 465 12.46 15.99 -34.12
N VAL A 466 11.83 15.57 -33.06
CA VAL A 466 11.82 16.27 -31.77
C VAL A 466 12.41 15.34 -30.71
N PHE A 467 13.54 15.73 -30.13
CA PHE A 467 14.14 14.98 -29.03
C PHE A 467 13.42 15.28 -27.72
N ARG A 468 13.25 14.24 -26.87
CA ARG A 468 12.66 14.44 -25.53
C ARG A 468 13.51 15.32 -24.63
N ARG A 469 14.83 15.29 -24.78
CA ARG A 469 15.72 16.09 -23.98
C ARG A 469 15.92 17.47 -24.63
N PHE A 470 15.35 18.50 -23.99
CA PHE A 470 15.47 19.88 -24.42
C PHE A 470 15.97 20.75 -23.25
N LEU A 471 17.10 21.42 -23.43
CA LEU A 471 17.76 22.28 -22.40
C LEU A 471 17.88 21.60 -21.02
N ASN A 472 18.41 20.37 -20.99
CA ASN A 472 18.57 19.55 -19.79
C ASN A 472 17.26 19.18 -19.07
N LYS A 473 16.10 19.40 -19.70
CA LYS A 473 14.79 18.96 -19.26
C LYS A 473 14.27 17.84 -20.16
N GLU A 474 13.70 16.79 -19.57
CA GLU A 474 13.04 15.73 -20.33
C GLU A 474 11.57 16.10 -20.52
N LEU A 475 11.13 16.11 -21.79
CA LEU A 475 9.74 16.32 -22.17
C LEU A 475 8.96 15.01 -22.02
N THR A 476 7.90 15.03 -21.23
CA THR A 476 7.00 13.89 -21.05
C THR A 476 6.15 13.67 -22.30
N ASP A 477 5.49 12.50 -22.41
CA ASP A 477 4.53 12.24 -23.49
C ASP A 477 3.46 13.31 -23.56
N GLN A 478 2.93 13.73 -22.39
CA GLN A 478 1.94 14.80 -22.31
C GLN A 478 2.45 16.14 -22.86
N HIS A 479 3.72 16.48 -22.64
CA HIS A 479 4.32 17.68 -23.23
C HIS A 479 4.43 17.58 -24.76
N LEU A 480 4.82 16.40 -25.26
CA LEU A 480 4.91 16.16 -26.71
C LEU A 480 3.52 16.18 -27.36
N GLU A 481 2.51 15.58 -26.72
CA GLU A 481 1.12 15.65 -27.15
C GLU A 481 0.61 17.09 -27.29
N GLN A 482 0.82 17.89 -26.26
CA GLN A 482 0.45 19.31 -26.30
C GLN A 482 1.17 20.03 -27.43
N LEU A 483 2.48 19.77 -27.60
CA LEU A 483 3.29 20.37 -28.64
C LEU A 483 2.78 20.02 -30.05
N PHE A 484 2.44 18.74 -30.31
CA PHE A 484 1.97 18.31 -31.62
C PHE A 484 0.49 18.61 -31.88
N SER A 485 -0.36 18.69 -30.86
CA SER A 485 -1.78 19.00 -30.99
C SER A 485 -2.10 20.49 -31.05
N SER A 486 -1.38 21.29 -30.24
CA SER A 486 -1.67 22.72 -30.08
C SER A 486 -0.49 23.65 -30.45
N GLY A 487 0.64 23.11 -30.90
CA GLY A 487 1.83 23.85 -31.28
C GLY A 487 2.68 24.37 -30.12
N SER A 488 2.18 24.26 -28.87
CA SER A 488 2.90 24.66 -27.68
C SER A 488 2.50 23.84 -26.45
N THR A 489 3.42 23.71 -25.49
CA THR A 489 3.14 23.05 -24.21
C THR A 489 2.50 24.04 -23.23
N ARG A 490 1.88 23.51 -22.17
CA ARG A 490 1.63 24.30 -20.96
C ARG A 490 2.95 24.68 -20.28
N LEU A 491 2.89 25.54 -19.26
CA LEU A 491 4.05 25.95 -18.49
C LEU A 491 4.77 24.76 -17.85
N ILE A 492 6.01 24.53 -18.24
CA ILE A 492 6.88 23.50 -17.69
C ILE A 492 7.79 24.15 -16.65
N LYS A 493 7.79 23.62 -15.43
CA LYS A 493 8.59 24.15 -14.33
C LYS A 493 10.00 23.58 -14.31
N GLY A 494 10.95 24.39 -13.86
CA GLY A 494 12.28 23.93 -13.48
C GLY A 494 13.23 23.63 -14.63
N PHE A 495 13.23 24.42 -15.71
CA PHE A 495 14.35 24.48 -16.64
C PHE A 495 15.58 25.08 -15.94
N LYS A 496 16.78 24.62 -16.29
CA LYS A 496 18.04 25.18 -15.78
C LYS A 496 18.74 26.02 -16.85
N GLY A 497 18.93 27.28 -16.56
CA GLY A 497 19.72 28.20 -17.41
C GLY A 497 21.23 27.92 -17.35
N LYS A 498 22.01 28.58 -18.22
CA LYS A 498 23.48 28.45 -18.28
C LYS A 498 24.18 28.76 -16.95
N LYS A 499 23.58 29.62 -16.11
CA LYS A 499 24.09 29.99 -14.77
C LYS A 499 23.50 29.13 -13.64
N GLY A 500 22.81 27.98 -13.93
CA GLY A 500 22.21 27.11 -12.92
C GLY A 500 20.88 27.60 -12.34
N ILE A 501 20.46 28.83 -12.68
CA ILE A 501 19.20 29.41 -12.19
C ILE A 501 18.01 28.65 -12.80
N SER A 502 17.08 28.26 -11.96
CA SER A 502 15.84 27.59 -12.39
C SER A 502 14.83 28.62 -12.89
N PHE A 503 14.14 28.27 -14.00
CA PHE A 503 13.07 29.11 -14.56
C PHE A 503 11.97 28.24 -15.16
N ASP A 504 10.79 28.83 -15.32
CA ASP A 504 9.59 28.16 -15.89
C ASP A 504 9.32 28.74 -17.28
N ALA A 505 9.03 27.87 -18.26
CA ALA A 505 8.73 28.28 -19.63
C ALA A 505 7.82 27.28 -20.33
N MET A 506 7.15 27.71 -21.37
CA MET A 506 6.47 26.85 -22.35
C MET A 506 7.46 26.49 -23.48
N VAL A 507 7.26 25.36 -24.12
CA VAL A 507 8.01 24.94 -25.31
C VAL A 507 7.08 25.01 -26.51
N ALA A 508 7.52 25.63 -27.58
CA ALA A 508 6.77 25.74 -28.82
C ALA A 508 7.69 25.52 -30.04
N PHE A 509 7.12 25.32 -31.22
CA PHE A 509 7.87 25.32 -32.46
C PHE A 509 8.21 26.74 -32.93
N ASP A 510 9.39 26.91 -33.50
CA ASP A 510 9.72 28.08 -34.32
C ASP A 510 9.25 27.89 -35.79
N GLU A 511 9.53 28.84 -36.66
CA GLU A 511 9.14 28.77 -38.09
C GLU A 511 9.81 27.61 -38.83
N SER A 512 10.93 27.12 -38.34
CA SER A 512 11.69 25.99 -38.92
C SER A 512 11.33 24.65 -38.25
N PHE A 513 10.33 24.62 -37.37
CA PHE A 513 9.91 23.46 -36.55
C PHE A 513 10.98 22.97 -35.56
N ASN A 514 11.89 23.82 -35.12
CA ASN A 514 12.75 23.55 -33.97
C ASN A 514 12.05 23.98 -32.68
N LEU A 515 12.50 23.40 -31.56
CA LEU A 515 11.96 23.78 -30.25
C LEU A 515 12.51 25.14 -29.78
N LYS A 516 11.63 26.02 -29.33
CA LYS A 516 11.96 27.29 -28.66
C LYS A 516 11.24 27.42 -27.32
N LEU A 517 11.84 28.21 -26.42
CA LEU A 517 11.17 28.60 -25.17
C LEU A 517 10.24 29.79 -25.42
N VAL A 518 9.07 29.72 -24.79
CA VAL A 518 8.10 30.82 -24.74
C VAL A 518 7.86 31.16 -23.29
N PHE A 519 8.13 32.39 -22.90
CA PHE A 519 7.92 32.85 -21.54
C PHE A 519 6.50 33.43 -21.38
N PRO A 520 5.81 33.16 -20.26
CA PRO A 520 4.52 33.78 -19.99
C PRO A 520 4.67 35.31 -19.94
N LYS A 521 3.76 36.04 -20.57
CA LYS A 521 3.72 37.51 -20.42
C LYS A 521 3.57 37.85 -18.93
N PRO A 522 4.36 38.78 -18.38
CA PRO A 522 4.16 39.21 -17.01
C PRO A 522 2.71 39.69 -16.86
N LYS A 523 2.01 39.20 -15.85
CA LYS A 523 0.69 39.73 -15.47
C LYS A 523 0.89 41.20 -15.18
N GLY A 524 0.33 42.06 -16.03
CA GLY A 524 0.41 43.51 -15.85
C GLY A 524 0.00 43.87 -14.43
N GLY A 525 0.93 44.53 -13.72
CA GLY A 525 0.62 45.11 -12.42
C GLY A 525 -0.56 46.06 -12.60
N LYS A 526 -1.61 45.87 -11.83
CA LYS A 526 -2.59 46.91 -11.62
C LYS A 526 -1.82 48.06 -10.95
N GLY A 527 -1.52 49.10 -11.75
CA GLY A 527 -1.11 50.36 -11.19
C GLY A 527 -2.19 50.89 -10.26
N ASN A 528 -1.75 51.36 -9.11
CA ASN A 528 -2.53 52.21 -8.23
C ASN A 528 -3.00 53.46 -8.96
#